data_c106fe25c93caf34ede939d4aafd3dc2
#
_entry.id   c106fe25c93caf34ede939d4aafd3dc2
#
_cell.length_a   1.000
_cell.length_b   1.000
_cell.length_c   1.000
_cell.angle_alpha   90.00
_cell.angle_beta   90.00
_cell.angle_gamma   90.00
#
_symmetry.space_group_name_H-M   'P 1'
#
loop_
_entity.id
_entity.type
_entity.pdbx_description
1 polymer ?
#
loop_
_entity_poly.entity_id
_entity_poly.type
_entity_poly.pdbx_seq_one_letter_code
_entity_poly.pdbx_strand_id
1 'polypeptide(L)'
;MAALFALLLGACNTAQHARVYQAEVFSQETPFQHYSSREPDGACEIGKRALLSHGYQIEGSQARTVRGEKYFQPTSEQVTKLTITLVCLPSSLGAVIYASAMETNFELKSRGSSAGVSVSGFGSLSLPWVADKDTLVKVGEVTITAPEFYQRLFELIKTLDG
;
A
#
# COMPACT_ATOMS: atom_id res chain seq x y z
N MET A 1 36.28 -21.02 -55.79
CA MET A 1 36.10 -19.98 -54.79
C MET A 1 34.59 -19.93 -54.44
N ALA A 2 34.21 -20.58 -53.34
CA ALA A 2 32.81 -20.66 -52.89
C ALA A 2 32.68 -19.71 -51.70
N ALA A 3 31.89 -18.66 -51.88
CA ALA A 3 31.60 -17.67 -50.84
C ALA A 3 30.49 -18.21 -49.93
N LEU A 4 30.84 -18.48 -48.68
CA LEU A 4 29.91 -18.90 -47.61
C LEU A 4 29.25 -17.64 -47.05
N PHE A 5 27.97 -17.42 -47.34
CA PHE A 5 27.16 -16.35 -46.80
C PHE A 5 26.51 -16.86 -45.50
N ALA A 6 27.09 -16.50 -44.35
CA ALA A 6 26.54 -16.80 -43.04
C ALA A 6 25.37 -15.85 -42.73
N LEU A 7 24.14 -16.33 -42.75
CA LEU A 7 22.94 -15.64 -42.27
C LEU A 7 22.98 -15.62 -40.74
N LEU A 8 23.26 -14.44 -40.19
CA LEU A 8 23.04 -14.13 -38.77
C LEU A 8 21.54 -13.91 -38.54
N LEU A 9 20.84 -14.94 -38.13
CA LEU A 9 19.48 -14.82 -37.59
C LEU A 9 19.56 -14.19 -36.20
N GLY A 10 19.32 -12.88 -36.12
CA GLY A 10 19.11 -12.16 -34.87
C GLY A 10 17.85 -12.67 -34.19
N ALA A 11 18.00 -13.48 -33.14
CA ALA A 11 16.90 -13.85 -32.24
C ALA A 11 16.47 -12.60 -31.47
N CYS A 12 15.33 -11.97 -31.86
CA CYS A 12 14.63 -11.02 -31.03
C CYS A 12 14.12 -11.75 -29.81
N ASN A 13 14.85 -11.67 -28.72
CA ASN A 13 14.39 -12.14 -27.41
C ASN A 13 13.34 -11.16 -26.89
N THR A 14 12.07 -11.36 -27.25
CA THR A 14 10.95 -10.67 -26.60
C THR A 14 10.87 -11.22 -25.18
N ALA A 15 11.46 -10.49 -24.23
CA ALA A 15 11.27 -10.76 -22.83
C ALA A 15 9.76 -10.66 -22.53
N GLN A 16 9.09 -11.82 -22.51
CA GLN A 16 7.72 -11.90 -22.01
C GLN A 16 7.76 -11.46 -20.55
N HIS A 17 7.16 -10.30 -20.27
CA HIS A 17 6.92 -9.88 -18.89
C HIS A 17 6.08 -10.97 -18.22
N ALA A 18 6.72 -11.74 -17.34
CA ALA A 18 6.03 -12.73 -16.53
C ALA A 18 4.89 -12.02 -15.80
N ARG A 19 3.66 -12.52 -15.99
CA ARG A 19 2.48 -11.92 -15.36
C ARG A 19 2.63 -12.10 -13.86
N VAL A 20 2.66 -11.00 -13.11
CA VAL A 20 2.98 -10.96 -11.67
C VAL A 20 2.10 -11.93 -10.86
N TYR A 21 0.83 -12.09 -11.24
CA TYR A 21 -0.10 -13.01 -10.56
C TYR A 21 0.25 -14.51 -10.72
N GLN A 22 1.10 -14.89 -11.67
CA GLN A 22 1.54 -16.29 -11.84
C GLN A 22 2.58 -16.70 -10.81
N ALA A 23 3.22 -15.73 -10.15
CA ALA A 23 4.17 -15.94 -9.07
C ALA A 23 3.51 -15.83 -7.68
N GLU A 24 2.19 -15.59 -7.62
CA GLU A 24 1.45 -15.48 -6.35
C GLU A 24 1.40 -16.85 -5.65
N VAL A 25 1.81 -16.88 -4.38
CA VAL A 25 1.81 -18.09 -3.56
C VAL A 25 0.85 -17.89 -2.39
N PHE A 26 -0.18 -18.71 -2.32
CA PHE A 26 -1.13 -18.71 -1.22
C PHE A 26 -0.66 -19.72 -0.16
N SER A 27 -0.07 -19.23 0.94
CA SER A 27 0.38 -20.04 2.05
C SER A 27 -0.56 -19.91 3.26
N GLN A 28 -0.61 -20.93 4.12
CA GLN A 28 -1.39 -20.86 5.36
C GLN A 28 -0.73 -19.97 6.42
N GLU A 29 0.58 -19.84 6.38
CA GLU A 29 1.33 -18.95 7.25
C GLU A 29 1.35 -17.54 6.65
N THR A 30 0.50 -16.68 7.17
CA THR A 30 0.46 -15.28 6.73
C THR A 30 0.77 -14.36 7.91
N PRO A 31 1.67 -13.37 7.73
CA PRO A 31 1.95 -12.37 8.77
C PRO A 31 0.80 -11.37 8.95
N PHE A 32 -0.24 -11.47 8.13
CA PHE A 32 -1.30 -10.46 7.96
C PHE A 32 -2.49 -10.65 8.89
N GLN A 33 -2.41 -11.54 9.90
CA GLN A 33 -3.50 -11.81 10.80
C GLN A 33 -3.07 -11.86 12.27
N HIS A 34 -3.97 -11.46 13.15
CA HIS A 34 -3.80 -11.51 14.60
C HIS A 34 -5.10 -11.92 15.28
N TYR A 35 -5.01 -12.80 16.29
CA TYR A 35 -6.15 -13.22 17.09
C TYR A 35 -6.29 -12.35 18.33
N SER A 36 -7.50 -11.86 18.59
CA SER A 36 -7.89 -11.12 19.79
C SER A 36 -8.98 -11.88 20.54
N SER A 37 -8.94 -11.84 21.86
CA SER A 37 -9.98 -12.39 22.72
C SER A 37 -11.25 -11.53 22.76
N ARG A 38 -11.19 -10.32 22.19
CA ARG A 38 -12.34 -9.40 22.12
C ARG A 38 -13.29 -9.79 21.00
N GLU A 39 -14.52 -9.36 21.14
CA GLU A 39 -15.48 -9.37 20.04
C GLU A 39 -14.98 -8.49 18.86
N PRO A 40 -15.39 -8.76 17.61
CA PRO A 40 -14.88 -8.08 16.41
C PRO A 40 -14.91 -6.55 16.48
N ASP A 41 -15.96 -5.98 17.02
CA ASP A 41 -16.10 -4.52 17.13
C ASP A 41 -15.09 -3.94 18.13
N GLY A 42 -14.88 -4.62 19.27
CA GLY A 42 -13.86 -4.26 20.26
C GLY A 42 -12.44 -4.40 19.72
N ALA A 43 -12.17 -5.47 18.97
CA ALA A 43 -10.88 -5.69 18.33
C ALA A 43 -10.56 -4.58 17.30
N CYS A 44 -11.54 -4.17 16.50
CA CYS A 44 -11.38 -3.06 15.56
C CYS A 44 -11.19 -1.72 16.27
N GLU A 45 -11.87 -1.49 17.39
CA GLU A 45 -11.69 -0.25 18.17
C GLU A 45 -10.26 -0.13 18.73
N ILE A 46 -9.66 -1.24 19.20
CA ILE A 46 -8.24 -1.25 19.60
C ILE A 46 -7.33 -1.00 18.41
N GLY A 47 -7.56 -1.65 17.27
CA GLY A 47 -6.83 -1.40 16.04
C GLY A 47 -6.88 0.06 15.59
N LYS A 48 -8.05 0.70 15.69
CA LYS A 48 -8.24 2.11 15.41
C LYS A 48 -7.43 2.99 16.37
N ARG A 49 -7.43 2.70 17.66
CA ARG A 49 -6.61 3.42 18.65
C ARG A 49 -5.12 3.29 18.36
N ALA A 50 -4.68 2.09 17.94
CA ALA A 50 -3.29 1.86 17.56
C ALA A 50 -2.89 2.76 16.37
N LEU A 51 -3.71 2.87 15.34
CA LEU A 51 -3.43 3.74 14.20
C LEU A 51 -3.45 5.23 14.59
N LEU A 52 -4.44 5.67 15.37
CA LEU A 52 -4.54 7.04 15.86
C LEU A 52 -3.33 7.45 16.71
N SER A 53 -2.86 6.57 17.60
CA SER A 53 -1.70 6.83 18.47
C SER A 53 -0.39 7.03 17.69
N HIS A 54 -0.33 6.56 16.44
CA HIS A 54 0.81 6.70 15.53
C HIS A 54 0.59 7.77 14.44
N GLY A 55 -0.44 8.62 14.61
CA GLY A 55 -0.69 9.77 13.74
C GLY A 55 -1.31 9.42 12.39
N TYR A 56 -1.97 8.25 12.29
CA TYR A 56 -2.80 7.96 11.12
C TYR A 56 -4.12 8.73 11.21
N GLN A 57 -4.57 9.23 10.09
CA GLN A 57 -5.91 9.77 9.92
C GLN A 57 -6.85 8.63 9.56
N ILE A 58 -7.96 8.51 10.28
CA ILE A 58 -8.92 7.44 10.01
C ILE A 58 -9.91 7.91 8.95
N GLU A 59 -9.98 7.15 7.86
CA GLU A 59 -10.92 7.37 6.77
C GLU A 59 -12.13 6.45 6.92
N GLY A 60 -13.32 7.04 7.01
CA GLY A 60 -14.58 6.32 7.03
C GLY A 60 -14.73 5.33 8.19
N SER A 61 -15.93 5.14 8.67
CA SER A 61 -16.25 4.13 9.67
C SER A 61 -17.21 3.15 9.05
N GLN A 62 -16.69 2.02 8.56
CA GLN A 62 -17.51 0.86 8.26
C GLN A 62 -17.43 -0.09 9.45
N ALA A 63 -18.55 -0.77 9.75
CA ALA A 63 -18.56 -1.77 10.80
C ALA A 63 -17.47 -2.82 10.55
N ARG A 64 -16.59 -3.02 11.54
CA ARG A 64 -15.50 -4.03 11.52
C ARG A 64 -14.40 -3.81 10.47
N THR A 65 -14.32 -2.59 9.94
CA THR A 65 -13.23 -2.19 9.04
C THR A 65 -12.70 -0.84 9.46
N VAL A 66 -11.39 -0.75 9.65
CA VAL A 66 -10.68 0.49 9.98
C VAL A 66 -9.66 0.75 8.90
N ARG A 67 -9.72 1.92 8.29
CA ARG A 67 -8.73 2.38 7.32
C ARG A 67 -8.05 3.62 7.85
N GLY A 68 -6.72 3.58 7.93
CA GLY A 68 -5.90 4.70 8.35
C GLY A 68 -4.89 5.08 7.29
N GLU A 69 -4.69 6.38 7.09
CA GLU A 69 -3.73 6.92 6.15
C GLU A 69 -2.74 7.85 6.86
N LYS A 70 -1.50 7.80 6.43
CA LYS A 70 -0.44 8.69 6.91
C LYS A 70 0.47 9.08 5.76
N TYR A 71 0.80 10.36 5.70
CA TYR A 71 1.67 10.91 4.67
C TYR A 71 3.07 11.16 5.22
N PHE A 72 4.06 10.87 4.41
CA PHE A 72 5.47 11.12 4.66
C PHE A 72 6.04 11.91 3.50
N GLN A 73 6.92 12.85 3.79
CA GLN A 73 7.61 13.63 2.77
C GLN A 73 9.13 13.39 2.89
N PRO A 74 9.66 12.32 2.28
CA PRO A 74 11.08 12.00 2.37
C PRO A 74 11.98 13.03 1.70
N THR A 75 11.49 13.72 0.68
CA THR A 75 12.17 14.84 -0.02
C THR A 75 11.18 15.94 -0.36
N SER A 76 11.68 17.09 -0.80
CA SER A 76 10.81 18.21 -1.24
C SER A 76 9.92 17.87 -2.45
N GLU A 77 10.29 16.86 -3.23
CA GLU A 77 9.64 16.51 -4.49
C GLU A 77 8.84 15.18 -4.42
N GLN A 78 8.97 14.47 -3.31
CA GLN A 78 8.34 13.15 -3.15
C GLN A 78 7.44 13.12 -1.93
N VAL A 79 6.27 12.55 -2.09
CA VAL A 79 5.32 12.25 -1.02
C VAL A 79 4.99 10.78 -1.06
N THR A 80 5.09 10.13 0.09
CA THR A 80 4.69 8.73 0.28
C THR A 80 3.46 8.67 1.17
N LYS A 81 2.42 8.01 0.73
CA LYS A 81 1.24 7.69 1.53
C LYS A 81 1.29 6.24 1.97
N LEU A 82 1.17 6.01 3.25
CA LEU A 82 0.98 4.68 3.83
C LEU A 82 -0.47 4.52 4.24
N THR A 83 -1.15 3.53 3.66
CA THR A 83 -2.53 3.18 3.97
C THR A 83 -2.54 1.83 4.67
N ILE A 84 -3.16 1.74 5.86
CA ILE A 84 -3.36 0.49 6.59
C ILE A 84 -4.87 0.23 6.68
N THR A 85 -5.29 -0.96 6.29
CA THR A 85 -6.67 -1.43 6.43
C THR A 85 -6.69 -2.61 7.38
N LEU A 86 -7.53 -2.52 8.41
CA LEU A 86 -7.81 -3.59 9.36
C LEU A 86 -9.24 -4.08 9.13
N VAL A 87 -9.42 -5.41 9.08
CA VAL A 87 -10.73 -6.05 8.99
C VAL A 87 -10.85 -7.04 10.14
N CYS A 88 -11.89 -6.88 10.99
CA CYS A 88 -12.07 -7.68 12.19
C CYS A 88 -13.24 -8.63 12.00
N LEU A 89 -12.94 -9.91 11.92
CA LEU A 89 -13.93 -10.97 11.70
C LEU A 89 -14.13 -11.82 12.95
N PRO A 90 -15.33 -12.41 13.16
CA PRO A 90 -15.56 -13.33 14.25
C PRO A 90 -14.66 -14.57 14.14
N SER A 91 -14.18 -15.05 15.28
CA SER A 91 -13.49 -16.33 15.40
C SER A 91 -14.03 -17.10 16.61
N SER A 92 -13.67 -18.38 16.75
CA SER A 92 -14.09 -19.22 17.89
C SER A 92 -13.57 -18.72 19.23
N LEU A 93 -12.52 -17.89 19.23
CA LEU A 93 -11.86 -17.36 20.44
C LEU A 93 -12.09 -15.84 20.64
N GLY A 94 -12.97 -15.23 19.86
CA GLY A 94 -13.22 -13.79 19.87
C GLY A 94 -13.20 -13.22 18.46
N ALA A 95 -12.10 -12.59 18.03
CA ALA A 95 -11.94 -12.06 16.70
C ALA A 95 -10.58 -12.42 16.07
N VAL A 96 -10.54 -12.39 14.75
CA VAL A 96 -9.32 -12.33 13.97
C VAL A 96 -9.25 -10.99 13.26
N ILE A 97 -8.12 -10.28 13.41
CA ILE A 97 -7.83 -9.02 12.75
C ILE A 97 -6.94 -9.32 11.55
N TYR A 98 -7.44 -9.07 10.35
CA TYR A 98 -6.64 -9.07 9.13
C TYR A 98 -6.14 -7.67 8.87
N ALA A 99 -4.86 -7.54 8.55
CA ALA A 99 -4.22 -6.27 8.22
C ALA A 99 -3.67 -6.31 6.79
N SER A 100 -3.87 -5.23 6.06
CA SER A 100 -3.24 -4.98 4.77
C SER A 100 -2.64 -3.58 4.79
N ALA A 101 -1.40 -3.45 4.33
CA ALA A 101 -0.73 -2.16 4.24
C ALA A 101 -0.25 -1.90 2.81
N MET A 102 -0.44 -0.67 2.36
CA MET A 102 -0.12 -0.25 1.01
C MET A 102 0.67 1.06 1.04
N GLU A 103 1.78 1.08 0.34
CA GLU A 103 2.58 2.26 0.12
C GLU A 103 2.27 2.83 -1.27
N THR A 104 1.90 4.11 -1.31
CA THR A 104 1.65 4.84 -2.56
C THR A 104 2.63 5.99 -2.66
N ASN A 105 3.39 6.04 -3.74
CA ASN A 105 4.39 7.07 -3.98
C ASN A 105 3.88 8.10 -4.99
N PHE A 106 4.08 9.37 -4.68
CA PHE A 106 3.73 10.52 -5.50
C PHE A 106 4.96 11.40 -5.74
N GLU A 107 5.02 12.01 -6.91
CA GLU A 107 5.98 13.04 -7.25
C GLU A 107 5.27 14.38 -7.47
N LEU A 108 5.88 15.45 -6.96
CA LEU A 108 5.47 16.82 -7.24
C LEU A 108 5.96 17.22 -8.63
N LYS A 109 5.04 17.47 -9.55
CA LYS A 109 5.35 18.01 -10.86
C LYS A 109 4.96 19.47 -10.92
N SER A 110 5.96 20.35 -11.13
CA SER A 110 5.75 21.77 -11.39
C SER A 110 4.98 21.95 -12.71
N ARG A 111 3.92 22.75 -12.71
CA ARG A 111 3.20 23.17 -13.92
C ARG A 111 4.03 24.18 -14.71
N GLY A 112 5.19 23.75 -15.19
CA GLY A 112 6.06 24.55 -16.05
C GLY A 112 6.14 23.93 -17.44
N SER A 113 5.40 24.50 -18.40
CA SER A 113 5.47 24.31 -19.85
C SER A 113 5.10 22.92 -20.40
N SER A 114 3.90 22.87 -20.99
CA SER A 114 3.54 22.20 -22.23
C SER A 114 4.07 20.79 -22.50
N ALA A 115 3.28 19.81 -22.12
CA ALA A 115 2.89 18.70 -22.99
C ALA A 115 1.71 18.00 -22.31
N GLY A 116 0.52 18.14 -22.87
CA GLY A 116 -0.70 17.56 -22.33
C GLY A 116 -0.62 16.06 -22.27
N VAL A 117 -0.62 15.54 -21.07
CA VAL A 117 -1.13 14.20 -20.77
C VAL A 117 -2.16 14.40 -19.66
N SER A 118 -3.40 14.60 -20.06
CA SER A 118 -4.52 14.54 -19.15
C SER A 118 -4.74 13.09 -18.74
N VAL A 119 -4.26 12.75 -17.56
CA VAL A 119 -4.63 11.49 -16.91
C VAL A 119 -5.98 11.73 -16.25
N SER A 120 -7.04 11.44 -16.99
CA SER A 120 -8.42 11.43 -16.49
C SER A 120 -8.55 10.30 -15.47
N GLY A 121 -8.88 10.60 -14.22
CA GLY A 121 -9.36 9.58 -13.30
C GLY A 121 -8.84 9.58 -11.88
N PHE A 122 -7.94 10.49 -11.48
CA PHE A 122 -7.49 10.56 -10.10
C PHE A 122 -7.89 11.89 -9.47
N GLY A 123 -8.67 11.82 -8.39
CA GLY A 123 -9.08 12.98 -7.62
C GLY A 123 -7.87 13.79 -7.15
N SER A 124 -7.97 15.11 -7.21
CA SER A 124 -6.96 16.03 -6.70
C SER A 124 -6.90 15.94 -5.17
N LEU A 125 -5.81 15.40 -4.64
CA LEU A 125 -5.47 15.48 -3.23
C LEU A 125 -4.93 16.88 -2.94
N SER A 126 -5.68 17.68 -2.19
CA SER A 126 -5.20 18.96 -1.69
C SER A 126 -4.41 18.73 -0.40
N LEU A 127 -3.08 18.71 -0.50
CA LEU A 127 -2.22 18.73 0.67
C LEU A 127 -1.91 20.18 1.05
N PRO A 128 -2.00 20.59 2.33
CA PRO A 128 -1.90 21.99 2.74
C PRO A 128 -0.52 22.63 2.51
N TRP A 129 0.49 21.85 2.15
CA TRP A 129 1.85 22.33 1.85
C TRP A 129 2.23 22.30 0.37
N VAL A 130 1.31 21.86 -0.50
CA VAL A 130 1.55 21.88 -1.95
C VAL A 130 1.19 23.27 -2.47
N ALA A 131 2.15 23.95 -3.07
CA ALA A 131 1.89 25.24 -3.70
C ALA A 131 0.92 25.09 -4.88
N ASP A 132 0.09 26.11 -5.13
CA ASP A 132 -0.97 26.13 -6.16
C ASP A 132 -0.51 25.78 -7.60
N LYS A 133 0.81 25.72 -7.83
CA LYS A 133 1.43 25.44 -9.14
C LYS A 133 1.92 23.99 -9.30
N ASP A 134 1.91 23.21 -8.23
CA ASP A 134 2.43 21.85 -8.22
C ASP A 134 1.30 20.83 -8.20
N THR A 135 1.46 19.76 -8.97
CA THR A 135 0.49 18.65 -9.02
C THR A 135 1.17 17.40 -8.52
N LEU A 136 0.55 16.74 -7.53
CA LEU A 136 0.95 15.41 -7.09
C LEU A 136 0.54 14.37 -8.13
N VAL A 137 1.50 13.66 -8.67
CA VAL A 137 1.29 12.57 -9.63
C VAL A 137 1.65 11.25 -8.97
N LYS A 138 0.70 10.31 -8.92
CA LYS A 138 0.96 8.95 -8.45
C LYS A 138 1.93 8.27 -9.40
N VAL A 139 3.06 7.81 -8.89
CA VAL A 139 4.13 7.17 -9.67
C VAL A 139 4.29 5.69 -9.36
N GLY A 140 3.75 5.22 -8.23
CA GLY A 140 3.80 3.82 -7.86
C GLY A 140 2.90 3.48 -6.70
N GLU A 141 2.58 2.18 -6.59
CA GLU A 141 1.86 1.62 -5.46
C GLU A 141 2.31 0.18 -5.25
N VAL A 142 2.58 -0.18 -4.02
CA VAL A 142 3.03 -1.52 -3.64
C VAL A 142 2.40 -1.94 -2.32
N THR A 143 1.98 -3.20 -2.24
CA THR A 143 1.57 -3.81 -0.98
C THR A 143 2.79 -4.12 -0.15
N ILE A 144 2.78 -3.74 1.13
CA ILE A 144 3.83 -4.10 2.07
C ILE A 144 3.63 -5.56 2.46
N THR A 145 4.62 -6.39 2.16
CA THR A 145 4.60 -7.82 2.47
C THR A 145 5.62 -8.22 3.55
N ALA A 146 6.41 -7.26 4.05
CA ALA A 146 7.43 -7.48 5.07
C ALA A 146 6.79 -7.93 6.40
N PRO A 147 7.07 -9.17 6.89
CA PRO A 147 6.46 -9.70 8.11
C PRO A 147 6.73 -8.84 9.34
N GLU A 148 7.90 -8.23 9.43
CA GLU A 148 8.33 -7.40 10.56
C GLU A 148 7.47 -6.14 10.71
N PHE A 149 6.90 -5.64 9.62
CA PHE A 149 5.96 -4.51 9.65
C PHE A 149 4.69 -4.92 10.41
N TYR A 150 4.10 -6.06 10.06
CA TYR A 150 2.88 -6.57 10.67
C TYR A 150 3.09 -7.02 12.11
N GLN A 151 4.24 -7.63 12.43
CA GLN A 151 4.61 -7.98 13.80
C GLN A 151 4.58 -6.74 14.71
N ARG A 152 5.25 -5.65 14.31
CA ARG A 152 5.23 -4.39 15.09
C ARG A 152 3.84 -3.79 15.24
N LEU A 153 3.01 -3.85 14.18
CA LEU A 153 1.63 -3.39 14.22
C LEU A 153 0.81 -4.21 15.23
N PHE A 154 0.90 -5.53 15.18
CA PHE A 154 0.15 -6.42 16.06
C PHE A 154 0.66 -6.40 17.50
N GLU A 155 1.95 -6.22 17.73
CA GLU A 155 2.49 -5.98 19.07
C GLU A 155 1.93 -4.70 19.70
N LEU A 156 1.82 -3.63 18.93
CA LEU A 156 1.17 -2.41 19.39
C LEU A 156 -0.30 -2.64 19.73
N ILE A 157 -1.05 -3.30 18.84
CA ILE A 157 -2.46 -3.64 19.07
C ILE A 157 -2.60 -4.46 20.36
N LYS A 158 -1.75 -5.48 20.54
CA LYS A 158 -1.73 -6.33 21.73
C LYS A 158 -1.43 -5.53 23.02
N THR A 159 -0.48 -4.59 22.95
CA THR A 159 -0.13 -3.75 24.10
C THR A 159 -1.30 -2.84 24.52
N LEU A 160 -2.10 -2.39 23.56
CA LEU A 160 -3.27 -1.54 23.83
C LEU A 160 -4.51 -2.36 24.23
N ASP A 161 -4.50 -3.66 23.97
CA ASP A 161 -5.58 -4.58 24.33
C ASP A 161 -5.59 -4.92 25.82
N GLY A 162 -4.45 -4.73 26.51
CA GLY A 162 -4.27 -4.81 27.98
C GLY A 162 -3.92 -6.21 28.41
#